data_99339ea892f37173aeb0ace77ef9bcb5
#
_entry.id   99339ea892f37173aeb0ace77ef9bcb5
#
_cell.length_a   1.000
_cell.length_b   1.000
_cell.length_c   1.000
_cell.angle_alpha   90.00
_cell.angle_beta   90.00
_cell.angle_gamma   90.00
#
_symmetry.space_group_name_H-M   'P 1'
#
loop_
_entity.id
_entity.type
_entity.pdbx_description
1 polymer ?
#
loop_
_entity_poly.entity_id
_entity_poly.type
_entity_poly.pdbx_seq_one_letter_code
_entity_poly.pdbx_strand_id
1 'polypeptide(L)'
;KNDLWFHTKEIPGSHTIIVTNGQTPDDDAILYAASLAAYHSKARNAGKVPVDYTKIRYVSKPQGSKPGMVIYVNQKTLYVEPMEN
;
A
#
# COMPACT_ATOMS: atom_id res chain seq x y z
N LYS A 1 -6.39 -9.35 -9.51
CA LYS A 1 -6.93 -8.75 -10.72
C LYS A 1 -6.58 -7.28 -10.79
N ASN A 2 -7.57 -6.40 -10.77
CA ASN A 2 -7.31 -4.97 -10.88
C ASN A 2 -7.36 -4.24 -9.56
N ASP A 3 -7.54 -4.98 -8.47
CA ASP A 3 -7.50 -4.37 -7.14
C ASP A 3 -6.13 -3.79 -6.88
N LEU A 4 -6.09 -2.73 -6.08
CA LEU A 4 -4.84 -2.05 -5.74
C LEU A 4 -4.40 -2.45 -4.34
N TRP A 5 -3.09 -2.60 -4.20
CA TRP A 5 -2.44 -3.02 -2.96
C TRP A 5 -1.48 -1.91 -2.55
N PHE A 6 -1.49 -1.53 -1.28
CA PHE A 6 -0.71 -0.43 -0.73
C PHE A 6 0.12 -0.92 0.44
N HIS A 7 1.35 -0.46 0.51
CA HIS A 7 2.25 -0.82 1.61
C HIS A 7 3.27 0.30 1.80
N THR A 8 3.58 0.62 3.05
CA THR A 8 4.64 1.59 3.34
C THR A 8 5.98 1.05 2.85
N LYS A 9 6.73 1.92 2.19
CA LYS A 9 8.00 1.52 1.58
C LYS A 9 9.03 1.27 2.67
N GLU A 10 9.60 0.04 2.69
CA GLU A 10 10.68 -0.33 3.58
C GLU A 10 10.36 -0.17 5.07
N ILE A 11 9.10 -0.07 5.43
CA ILE A 11 8.67 0.04 6.83
C ILE A 11 7.68 -1.08 7.10
N PRO A 12 7.92 -1.91 8.11
CA PRO A 12 6.96 -2.96 8.45
C PRO A 12 5.61 -2.36 8.84
N GLY A 13 4.56 -3.01 8.43
CA GLY A 13 3.22 -2.55 8.76
C GLY A 13 2.17 -3.31 8.00
N SER A 14 0.94 -2.88 8.18
CA SER A 14 -0.19 -3.47 7.48
C SER A 14 -0.22 -2.99 6.04
N HIS A 15 -0.82 -3.79 5.18
CA HIS A 15 -1.11 -3.34 3.83
C HIS A 15 -2.60 -3.06 3.70
N THR A 16 -2.94 -2.26 2.70
CA THR A 16 -4.31 -1.85 2.44
C THR A 16 -4.66 -2.25 1.01
N ILE A 17 -5.89 -2.67 0.80
CA ILE A 17 -6.33 -3.09 -0.53
C ILE A 17 -7.59 -2.31 -0.89
N ILE A 18 -7.61 -1.77 -2.12
CA ILE A 18 -8.83 -1.25 -2.70
C ILE A 18 -9.41 -2.31 -3.61
N VAL A 19 -10.64 -2.72 -3.31
CA VAL A 19 -11.38 -3.64 -4.17
C VAL A 19 -12.11 -2.80 -5.21
N THR A 20 -11.70 -2.92 -6.46
CA THR A 20 -12.15 -1.99 -7.49
C THR A 20 -13.50 -2.36 -8.12
N ASN A 21 -13.87 -3.63 -8.09
CA ASN A 21 -15.10 -4.12 -8.72
C ASN A 21 -15.21 -3.71 -10.18
N GLY A 22 -14.06 -3.68 -10.89
CA GLY A 22 -14.05 -3.32 -12.30
C GLY A 22 -14.01 -1.84 -12.57
N GLN A 23 -13.98 -1.00 -11.55
CA GLN A 23 -13.88 0.44 -11.71
C GLN A 23 -12.45 0.90 -11.45
N THR A 24 -12.07 2.03 -12.04
CA THR A 24 -10.76 2.60 -11.79
C THR A 24 -10.87 3.58 -10.62
N PRO A 25 -10.12 3.37 -9.53
CA PRO A 25 -10.15 4.33 -8.41
C PRO A 25 -9.64 5.68 -8.86
N ASP A 26 -10.24 6.75 -8.35
CA ASP A 26 -9.76 8.09 -8.63
C ASP A 26 -8.59 8.42 -7.69
N ASP A 27 -7.98 9.59 -7.93
CA ASP A 27 -6.81 10.00 -7.18
C ASP A 27 -7.11 10.16 -5.69
N ASP A 28 -8.31 10.63 -5.35
CA ASP A 28 -8.68 10.81 -3.95
C ASP A 28 -8.77 9.46 -3.22
N ALA A 29 -9.32 8.45 -3.88
CA ALA A 29 -9.40 7.12 -3.29
C ALA A 29 -8.00 6.54 -3.10
N ILE A 30 -7.11 6.76 -4.06
CA ILE A 30 -5.74 6.27 -3.97
C ILE A 30 -5.00 6.95 -2.82
N LEU A 31 -5.13 8.27 -2.70
CA LEU A 31 -4.51 9.01 -1.60
C LEU A 31 -5.04 8.55 -0.25
N TYR A 32 -6.35 8.35 -0.15
CA TYR A 32 -6.95 7.92 1.10
C TYR A 32 -6.42 6.55 1.52
N ALA A 33 -6.36 5.60 0.58
CA ALA A 33 -5.85 4.27 0.89
C ALA A 33 -4.37 4.32 1.30
N ALA A 34 -3.58 5.15 0.62
CA ALA A 34 -2.17 5.31 0.97
C ALA A 34 -2.02 5.90 2.38
N SER A 35 -2.84 6.89 2.72
CA SER A 35 -2.80 7.50 4.04
C SER A 35 -3.19 6.50 5.13
N LEU A 36 -4.15 5.63 4.85
CA LEU A 36 -4.52 4.58 5.79
C LEU A 36 -3.38 3.58 5.97
N ALA A 37 -2.73 3.18 4.89
CA ALA A 37 -1.60 2.26 4.99
C ALA A 37 -0.49 2.86 5.85
N ALA A 38 -0.22 4.15 5.66
CA ALA A 38 0.79 4.84 6.46
C ALA A 38 0.37 4.92 7.93
N TYR A 39 -0.91 5.20 8.18
CA TYR A 39 -1.40 5.32 9.56
C TYR A 39 -1.25 4.00 10.32
N HIS A 40 -1.50 2.88 9.64
CA HIS A 40 -1.44 1.56 10.29
C HIS A 40 -0.05 0.95 10.24
N SER A 41 0.97 1.74 9.88
CA SER A 41 2.35 1.28 9.87
C SER A 41 3.08 1.82 11.10
N LYS A 42 4.33 1.40 11.24
CA LYS A 42 5.17 1.91 12.32
C LYS A 42 5.59 3.35 12.11
N ALA A 43 5.32 3.92 10.94
CA ALA A 43 5.68 5.29 10.61
C ALA A 43 4.54 6.28 10.84
N ARG A 44 3.48 5.89 11.54
CA ARG A 44 2.29 6.73 11.62
C ARG A 44 2.50 8.07 12.32
N ASN A 45 3.57 8.21 13.08
CA ASN A 45 3.89 9.48 13.74
C ASN A 45 4.92 10.29 12.99
N ALA A 46 5.37 9.81 11.84
CA ALA A 46 6.28 10.56 10.99
C ALA A 46 5.49 11.62 10.21
N GLY A 47 6.19 12.57 9.61
CA GLY A 47 5.55 13.52 8.73
C GLY A 47 5.02 12.81 7.49
N LYS A 48 5.68 13.03 6.35
CA LYS A 48 5.28 12.33 5.13
C LYS A 48 5.96 10.98 5.06
N VAL A 49 5.20 9.98 4.64
CA VAL A 49 5.64 8.60 4.58
C VAL A 49 5.51 8.10 3.15
N PRO A 50 6.56 7.48 2.58
CA PRO A 50 6.45 6.90 1.25
C PRO A 50 5.61 5.62 1.32
N VAL A 51 4.61 5.54 0.45
CA VAL A 51 3.75 4.37 0.34
C VAL A 51 3.80 3.90 -1.10
N ASP A 52 4.16 2.63 -1.29
CA ASP A 52 4.14 2.01 -2.61
C ASP A 52 2.75 1.45 -2.87
N TYR A 53 2.30 1.54 -4.12
CA TYR A 53 1.08 0.86 -4.52
C TYR A 53 1.22 0.29 -5.91
N THR A 54 0.54 -0.82 -6.11
CA THR A 54 0.56 -1.52 -7.39
C THR A 54 -0.69 -2.38 -7.47
N LYS A 55 -0.94 -2.97 -8.63
CA LYS A 55 -2.05 -3.93 -8.75
C LYS A 55 -1.72 -5.19 -7.96
N ILE A 56 -2.74 -5.76 -7.33
CA ILE A 56 -2.55 -6.93 -6.47
C ILE A 56 -1.93 -8.09 -7.24
N ARG A 57 -2.18 -8.18 -8.53
CA ARG A 57 -1.61 -9.26 -9.35
C ARG A 57 -0.10 -9.18 -9.49
N TYR A 58 0.50 -8.04 -9.14
CA TYR A 58 1.96 -7.88 -9.18
C TYR A 58 2.60 -8.14 -7.84
N VAL A 59 1.83 -8.56 -6.86
CA VAL A 59 2.32 -8.85 -5.51
C VAL A 59 2.42 -10.35 -5.36
N SER A 60 3.56 -10.83 -4.89
CA SER A 60 3.75 -12.24 -4.66
C SER A 60 4.51 -12.46 -3.36
N LYS A 61 4.35 -13.65 -2.83
CA LYS A 61 5.06 -14.06 -1.62
C LYS A 61 6.02 -15.17 -2.01
N PRO A 62 7.34 -14.91 -2.01
CA PRO A 62 8.30 -15.95 -2.40
C PRO A 62 8.18 -17.15 -1.50
N GLN A 63 8.33 -18.33 -2.09
CA GLN A 63 8.29 -19.56 -1.34
C GLN A 63 9.47 -19.60 -0.37
N GLY A 64 9.21 -20.01 0.88
CA GLY A 64 10.25 -20.07 1.90
C GLY A 64 10.58 -18.73 2.53
N SER A 65 9.86 -17.66 2.19
CA SER A 65 10.12 -16.36 2.77
C SER A 65 9.57 -16.29 4.20
N LYS A 66 10.10 -15.34 4.95
CA LYS A 66 9.61 -15.10 6.30
C LYS A 66 8.18 -14.56 6.25
N PRO A 67 7.40 -14.76 7.32
CA PRO A 67 6.05 -14.19 7.37
C PRO A 67 6.10 -12.68 7.16
N GLY A 68 5.17 -12.20 6.37
CA GLY A 68 5.07 -10.77 6.07
C GLY A 68 5.96 -10.28 4.95
N MET A 69 6.83 -11.11 4.42
CA MET A 69 7.70 -10.71 3.33
C MET A 69 6.99 -10.91 1.99
N VAL A 70 6.96 -9.86 1.18
CA VAL A 70 6.34 -9.92 -0.14
C VAL A 70 7.28 -9.28 -1.15
N ILE A 71 7.10 -9.64 -2.41
CA ILE A 71 7.77 -9.01 -3.54
C ILE A 71 6.69 -8.42 -4.42
N TYR A 72 6.91 -7.20 -4.89
CA TYR A 72 5.99 -6.58 -5.82
C TYR A 72 6.75 -5.78 -6.84
N VAL A 73 6.13 -5.58 -8.00
CA VAL A 73 6.75 -4.90 -9.15
C VAL A 73 5.76 -3.89 -9.71
N ASN A 74 6.26 -3.03 -10.59
CA ASN A 74 5.46 -2.03 -11.28
C ASN A 74 4.77 -1.06 -10.34
N GLN A 75 5.35 -0.87 -9.16
CA GLN A 75 4.76 0.00 -8.15
C GLN A 75 5.00 1.47 -8.46
N LYS A 76 4.11 2.29 -7.93
CA LYS A 76 4.29 3.74 -7.83
C LYS A 76 4.41 4.10 -6.37
N THR A 77 5.06 5.20 -6.08
CA THR A 77 5.29 5.64 -4.70
C THR A 77 4.65 6.99 -4.49
N LEU A 78 3.87 7.11 -3.41
CA LEU A 78 3.29 8.37 -2.97
C LEU A 78 3.86 8.72 -1.61
N TYR A 79 4.07 10.02 -1.39
CA TYR A 79 4.46 10.51 -0.07
C TYR A 79 3.22 11.12 0.57
N VAL A 80 2.75 10.51 1.65
CA VAL A 80 1.48 10.89 2.28
C VAL A 80 1.67 11.10 3.76
N GLU A 81 0.79 11.88 4.35
CA GLU A 81 0.73 12.01 5.80
C GLU A 81 -0.17 10.90 6.33
N PRO A 82 0.28 10.18 7.38
CA PRO A 82 -0.56 9.15 7.98
C PRO A 82 -1.86 9.75 8.48
N MET A 83 -2.97 9.15 8.13
CA MET A 83 -4.25 9.72 8.45
C MET A 83 -5.29 8.61 8.57
N GLU A 84 -6.03 8.65 9.66
CA GLU A 84 -7.21 7.81 9.82
C GLU A 84 -8.43 8.70 9.72
N ASN A 85 -9.42 8.22 9.00
CA ASN A 85 -10.59 9.04 8.81
C ASN A 85 -11.84 8.36 9.33
#